data_39794887a67cc1b49be6a66f783dc673
#
_entry.id   39794887a67cc1b49be6a66f783dc673
#
_cell.length_a   1.000
_cell.length_b   1.000
_cell.length_c   1.000
_cell.angle_alpha   90.00
_cell.angle_beta   90.00
_cell.angle_gamma   90.00
#
_symmetry.space_group_name_H-M   'P 1'
#
loop_
_entity.id
_entity.type
_entity.pdbx_description
1 polymer ?
#
loop_
_entity_poly.entity_id
_entity_poly.type
_entity_poly.pdbx_seq_one_letter_code
_entity_poly.pdbx_strand_id
1 'polypeptide(L)' 'MVERFLRYSLENGRKICAVLALEDGMRRVNLLVTGIDGDGFTARLSGRKTDTRFSLSDVLTASYARGDRGELE' A
#
# COMPACT_ATOMS: atom_id res chain seq x y z
N MET A 1 0.69 -12.64 -2.17
CA MET A 1 0.10 -11.80 -3.21
C MET A 1 -0.13 -10.40 -2.73
N VAL A 2 0.22 -9.45 -3.54
CA VAL A 2 0.20 -8.04 -3.19
C VAL A 2 -1.20 -7.53 -2.84
N GLU A 3 -2.21 -7.93 -3.63
CA GLU A 3 -3.58 -7.48 -3.42
C GLU A 3 -4.11 -7.76 -2.02
N ARG A 4 -3.70 -8.86 -1.44
CA ARG A 4 -4.11 -9.25 -0.09
C ARG A 4 -3.76 -8.15 0.91
N PHE A 5 -2.55 -7.59 0.82
CA PHE A 5 -2.10 -6.54 1.72
C PHE A 5 -2.80 -5.21 1.43
N LEU A 6 -3.06 -4.93 0.16
CA LEU A 6 -3.80 -3.72 -0.22
C LEU A 6 -5.21 -3.75 0.35
N ARG A 7 -5.89 -4.88 0.23
CA ARG A 7 -7.22 -5.05 0.79
C ARG A 7 -7.23 -4.97 2.31
N TYR A 8 -6.23 -5.57 2.93
CA TYR A 8 -6.10 -5.50 4.38
C TYR A 8 -6.01 -4.04 4.84
N SER A 9 -5.18 -3.25 4.18
CA SER A 9 -5.02 -1.84 4.49
C SER A 9 -6.34 -1.07 4.33
N LEU A 10 -7.02 -1.28 3.20
CA LEU A 10 -8.27 -0.59 2.89
C LEU A 10 -9.38 -0.96 3.88
N GLU A 11 -9.58 -2.25 4.10
CA GLU A 11 -10.69 -2.72 4.93
C GLU A 11 -10.52 -2.40 6.40
N ASN A 12 -9.28 -2.33 6.88
CA ASN A 12 -9.00 -2.17 8.30
C ASN A 12 -8.44 -0.81 8.67
N GLY A 13 -8.21 0.06 7.68
CA GLY A 13 -7.66 1.39 7.94
C GLY A 13 -6.27 1.36 8.54
N ARG A 14 -5.45 0.38 8.15
CA ARG A 14 -4.09 0.20 8.67
C ARG A 14 -3.06 0.38 7.58
N LYS A 15 -1.95 1.02 7.92
CA LYS A 15 -0.85 1.19 6.98
C LYS A 15 -0.16 -0.14 6.72
N ILE A 16 0.36 -0.27 5.50
CA ILE A 16 1.20 -1.42 5.10
C ILE A 16 2.50 -0.88 4.55
N CYS A 17 3.49 -1.77 4.47
CA CYS A 17 4.77 -1.47 3.86
C CYS A 17 4.78 -2.04 2.43
N ALA A 18 5.20 -1.25 1.47
CA ALA A 18 5.27 -1.69 0.08
C ALA A 18 6.56 -1.21 -0.57
N VAL A 19 7.04 -1.98 -1.53
CA VAL A 19 8.15 -1.56 -2.39
C VAL A 19 7.56 -1.25 -3.76
N LEU A 20 7.70 -0.01 -4.18
CA LEU A 20 7.14 0.48 -5.43
C LEU A 20 8.23 0.70 -6.47
N ALA A 21 7.91 0.36 -7.73
CA ALA A 21 8.76 0.70 -8.86
C ALA A 21 8.34 2.07 -9.37
N LEU A 22 9.20 3.06 -9.17
CA LEU A 22 8.97 4.44 -9.58
C LEU A 22 9.96 4.81 -10.68
N GLU A 23 9.75 5.97 -11.30
CA GLU A 23 10.62 6.43 -12.39
C GLU A 23 12.08 6.53 -11.97
N ASP A 24 12.34 6.91 -10.72
CA ASP A 24 13.68 7.06 -10.19
C ASP A 24 14.23 5.80 -9.53
N GLY A 25 13.52 4.67 -9.66
CA GLY A 25 13.95 3.38 -9.11
C GLY A 25 12.95 2.80 -8.14
N MET A 26 13.40 1.82 -7.36
CA MET A 26 12.57 1.17 -6.35
C MET A 26 12.58 1.96 -5.05
N ARG A 27 11.43 2.05 -4.39
CA ARG A 27 11.32 2.76 -3.13
C ARG A 27 10.44 2.00 -2.16
N ARG A 28 10.92 1.83 -0.94
CA ARG A 28 10.15 1.24 0.15
C ARG A 28 9.40 2.35 0.86
N VAL A 29 8.08 2.20 0.97
CA VAL A 29 7.23 3.20 1.60
C VAL A 29 6.18 2.55 2.49
N ASN A 30 5.72 3.30 3.49
CA ASN A 30 4.53 2.95 4.26
C ASN A 30 3.37 3.73 3.67
N LEU A 31 2.24 3.06 3.47
CA LEU A 31 1.08 3.70 2.88
C LEU A 31 -0.22 3.15 3.46
N LEU A 32 -1.26 3.97 3.34
CA LEU A 32 -2.62 3.60 3.72
C LEU A 32 -3.46 3.57 2.44
N VAL A 33 -3.97 2.40 2.10
CA VAL A 33 -4.80 2.25 0.89
C VAL A 33 -6.15 2.88 1.15
N THR A 34 -6.58 3.76 0.25
CA THR A 34 -7.85 4.48 0.36
C THR A 34 -8.88 4.05 -0.69
N GLY A 35 -8.46 3.29 -1.69
CA GLY A 35 -9.37 2.74 -2.68
C GLY A 35 -8.66 1.73 -3.57
N ILE A 36 -9.41 0.75 -4.04
CA ILE A 36 -8.91 -0.25 -4.99
C ILE A 36 -9.90 -0.31 -6.15
N ASP A 37 -9.39 -0.24 -7.37
CA ASP A 37 -10.22 -0.41 -8.56
C ASP A 37 -9.44 -1.22 -9.60
N GLY A 38 -10.15 -2.02 -10.38
CA GLY A 38 -9.58 -2.73 -11.51
C GLY A 38 -8.13 -3.15 -11.34
N ASP A 39 -7.25 -2.47 -12.05
CA ASP A 39 -5.82 -2.74 -12.08
C ASP A 39 -4.98 -1.72 -11.31
N GLY A 40 -5.62 -0.90 -10.48
CA GLY A 40 -4.93 0.13 -9.72
C GLY A 40 -5.52 0.36 -8.34
N PHE A 41 -4.89 1.26 -7.60
CA PHE A 41 -5.36 1.63 -6.27
C PHE A 41 -4.92 3.05 -5.95
N THR A 42 -5.60 3.66 -4.99
CA THR A 42 -5.19 4.93 -4.42
C THR A 42 -4.69 4.70 -3.01
N ALA A 43 -3.70 5.46 -2.62
CA ALA A 43 -3.11 5.33 -1.28
C ALA A 43 -2.52 6.66 -0.84
N ARG A 44 -2.49 6.84 0.47
CA ARG A 44 -1.86 7.99 1.09
C ARG A 44 -0.52 7.55 1.66
N LEU A 45 0.55 8.11 1.14
CA LEU A 45 1.89 7.82 1.62
C LEU A 45 2.10 8.47 3.00
N SER A 46 2.95 7.85 3.81
CA SER A 46 3.29 8.38 5.11
C SER A 46 3.88 9.79 4.98
N GLY A 47 3.35 10.74 5.76
CA GLY A 47 3.77 12.13 5.69
C GLY A 47 3.12 12.96 4.60
N ARG A 48 2.26 12.37 3.78
CA ARG A 48 1.52 13.07 2.74
C ARG A 48 0.07 13.29 3.17
N LYS A 49 -0.54 14.37 2.67
CA LYS A 49 -1.93 14.71 2.99
C LYS A 49 -2.91 14.35 1.90
N THR A 50 -2.41 14.00 0.71
CA THR A 50 -3.25 13.69 -0.44
C THR A 50 -3.02 12.26 -0.91
N ASP A 51 -4.05 11.68 -1.52
CA ASP A 51 -3.96 10.35 -2.09
C ASP A 51 -3.25 10.39 -3.43
N THR A 52 -2.52 9.33 -3.73
CA THR A 52 -1.85 9.14 -5.02
C THR A 52 -2.32 7.84 -5.62
N ARG A 53 -2.56 7.84 -6.93
CA ARG A 53 -2.96 6.62 -7.64
C ARG A 53 -1.73 5.87 -8.13
N PHE A 54 -1.76 4.56 -7.92
CA PHE A 54 -0.71 3.64 -8.37
C PHE A 54 -1.33 2.51 -9.17
N SER A 55 -0.55 1.93 -10.09
CA SER A 55 -0.94 0.68 -10.76
C SER A 55 -0.52 -0.51 -9.91
N LEU A 56 -1.31 -1.58 -9.94
CA LEU A 56 -0.94 -2.80 -9.23
C LEU A 56 0.40 -3.35 -9.72
N SER A 57 0.69 -3.17 -11.00
CA SER A 57 1.96 -3.63 -11.58
C SER A 57 3.19 -2.88 -11.05
N ASP A 58 2.99 -1.71 -10.44
CA ASP A 58 4.10 -0.94 -9.86
C ASP A 58 4.48 -1.43 -8.46
N VAL A 59 3.67 -2.28 -7.86
CA VAL A 59 3.95 -2.81 -6.53
C VAL A 59 4.76 -4.10 -6.67
N LEU A 60 6.01 -4.03 -6.26
CA LEU A 60 6.92 -5.18 -6.36
C LEU A 60 6.71 -6.15 -5.20
N THR A 61 6.56 -5.62 -3.99
CA THR A 61 6.26 -6.42 -2.80
C THR A 61 5.38 -5.61 -1.86
N ALA A 62 4.68 -6.32 -0.98
CA ALA A 62 3.91 -5.70 0.09
C ALA A 62 3.96 -6.58 1.32
N SER A 63 3.90 -5.95 2.49
CA SER A 63 3.92 -6.66 3.76
C SER A 63 3.23 -5.80 4.81
N TYR A 64 3.01 -6.37 5.99
CA TYR A 64 2.46 -5.61 7.10
C TYR A 64 3.45 -4.55 7.57
N ALA A 65 2.94 -3.44 8.06
CA ALA A 65 3.78 -2.41 8.64
C ALA A 65 4.49 -2.95 9.88
N ARG A 66 5.58 -2.29 10.24
CA ARG A 66 6.36 -2.68 11.41
C ARG A 66 5.47 -2.69 12.65
N GLY A 67 5.49 -3.81 13.37
CA GLY A 67 4.67 -3.99 14.57
C GLY A 67 3.27 -4.53 14.31
N ASP A 68 2.87 -4.62 13.05
CA ASP A 68 1.58 -5.17 12.66
C ASP A 68 1.78 -6.59 12.14
N ARG A 69 1.05 -7.55 12.71
CA ARG A 69 1.11 -8.95 12.33
C ARG A 69 -0.11 -9.41 11.54
N GLY A 70 -0.95 -8.45 11.14
CA GLY A 70 -2.20 -8.78 10.48
C GLY A 70 -3.27 -9.30 11.42
N GLU A 71 -3.06 -9.20 12.72
CA GLU A 71 -4.04 -9.62 13.71
C GLU A 71 -5.06 -8.51 13.92
N LEU A 72 -6.33 -8.88 13.91
CA LEU A 72 -7.43 -7.97 14.16
C LEU A 72 -8.02 -8.25 15.52
N GLU A 73 -8.20 -7.20 16.30
CA GLU A 73 -8.86 -7.30 17.61
C GLU A 73 -10.36 -7.21 17.47
#